data_1dd60dc9010183c43379ea690b661a43
#
_entry.id   1dd60dc9010183c43379ea690b661a43
#
_cell.length_a   1.000
_cell.length_b   1.000
_cell.length_c   1.000
_cell.angle_alpha   90.00
_cell.angle_beta   90.00
_cell.angle_gamma   90.00
#
_symmetry.space_group_name_H-M   'P 1'
#
loop_
_entity.id
_entity.type
_entity.pdbx_description
1 polymer ?
#
loop_
_entity_poly.entity_id
_entity_poly.type
_entity_poly.pdbx_seq_one_letter_code
_entity_poly.pdbx_strand_id
1 'polypeptide(L)' 'MVNIPKLKGKIIENGFSIESLADAINMHRATLYRKMSAGGETFLIKEAGAISETLKLSSEEASAIFFSHIAA' A
#
# COMPACT_ATOMS: atom_id res chain seq x y z
N MET A 1 -4.88 10.47 4.60
CA MET A 1 -5.28 9.15 5.13
C MET A 1 -5.21 8.10 4.04
N VAL A 2 -4.66 6.95 4.35
CA VAL A 2 -4.55 5.86 3.38
C VAL A 2 -5.85 5.06 3.36
N ASN A 3 -6.33 4.72 2.18
CA ASN A 3 -7.52 3.88 2.02
C ASN A 3 -7.07 2.40 2.13
N ILE A 4 -7.01 1.89 3.33
CA ILE A 4 -6.54 0.53 3.59
C ILE A 4 -7.41 -0.54 2.94
N PRO A 5 -8.75 -0.48 2.99
CA PRO A 5 -9.57 -1.47 2.29
C PRO A 5 -9.27 -1.54 0.79
N LYS A 6 -9.07 -0.40 0.14
CA LYS A 6 -8.75 -0.37 -1.27
C LYS A 6 -7.35 -0.93 -1.54
N LEU A 7 -6.40 -0.64 -0.66
CA LEU A 7 -5.05 -1.20 -0.76
C LEU A 7 -5.10 -2.72 -0.65
N LYS A 8 -5.83 -3.24 0.34
CA LYS A 8 -5.98 -4.69 0.51
C LYS A 8 -6.58 -5.34 -0.73
N GLY A 9 -7.60 -4.70 -1.32
CA GLY A 9 -8.21 -5.19 -2.55
C GLY A 9 -7.20 -5.29 -3.69
N LYS A 10 -6.38 -4.27 -3.86
CA LYS A 10 -5.36 -4.25 -4.91
C LYS A 10 -4.26 -5.28 -4.67
N ILE A 11 -3.89 -5.51 -3.42
CA ILE A 11 -2.91 -6.55 -3.08
C ILE A 11 -3.42 -7.90 -3.55
N ILE A 12 -4.65 -8.26 -3.17
CA ILE A 12 -5.25 -9.53 -3.54
C ILE A 12 -5.47 -9.63 -5.05
N GLU A 13 -5.98 -8.56 -5.65
CA GLU A 13 -6.26 -8.51 -7.09
C GLU A 13 -5.00 -8.82 -7.90
N ASN A 14 -3.85 -8.36 -7.43
CA ASN A 14 -2.58 -8.57 -8.13
C ASN A 14 -1.86 -9.83 -7.71
N GLY A 15 -2.53 -10.72 -6.99
CA GLY A 15 -1.98 -12.02 -6.64
C GLY A 15 -1.00 -12.02 -5.46
N PHE A 16 -0.99 -10.95 -4.67
CA PHE A 16 -0.13 -10.88 -3.51
C PHE A 16 -0.89 -11.15 -2.22
N SER A 17 -0.15 -11.61 -1.21
CA SER A 17 -0.56 -11.53 0.18
C SER A 17 0.19 -10.36 0.79
N ILE A 18 -0.16 -9.98 2.03
CA ILE A 18 0.60 -8.94 2.73
C ILE A 18 2.05 -9.39 2.89
N GLU A 19 2.25 -10.68 3.22
CA GLU A 19 3.59 -11.24 3.39
C GLU A 19 4.41 -11.17 2.10
N SER A 20 3.83 -11.59 0.98
CA SER A 20 4.57 -11.59 -0.28
C SER A 20 4.81 -10.16 -0.80
N LEU A 21 3.89 -9.25 -0.53
CA LEU A 21 4.11 -7.85 -0.85
C LEU A 21 5.27 -7.27 -0.03
N ALA A 22 5.31 -7.58 1.27
CA ALA A 22 6.40 -7.13 2.12
C ALA A 22 7.74 -7.62 1.58
N ASP A 23 7.81 -8.90 1.21
CA ASP A 23 9.02 -9.47 0.60
C ASP A 23 9.41 -8.74 -0.68
N ALA A 24 8.43 -8.45 -1.53
CA ALA A 24 8.67 -7.79 -2.82
C ALA A 24 9.21 -6.36 -2.67
N ILE A 25 8.80 -5.65 -1.63
CA ILE A 25 9.26 -4.28 -1.38
C ILE A 25 10.40 -4.23 -0.37
N ASN A 26 10.95 -5.39 -0.01
CA ASN A 26 12.07 -5.51 0.93
C ASN A 26 11.75 -4.90 2.30
N MET A 27 10.55 -5.17 2.78
CA MET A 27 10.08 -4.71 4.08
C MET A 27 9.79 -5.91 4.97
N HIS A 28 10.03 -5.77 6.26
CA HIS A 28 9.69 -6.82 7.22
C HIS A 28 8.17 -7.00 7.25
N ARG A 29 7.70 -8.25 7.26
CA ARG A 29 6.27 -8.57 7.26
C ARG A 29 5.55 -7.91 8.44
N ALA A 30 6.13 -8.02 9.63
CA ALA A 30 5.56 -7.41 10.83
C ALA A 30 5.46 -5.89 10.70
N THR A 31 6.42 -5.27 10.03
CA THR A 31 6.41 -3.83 9.80
C THR A 31 5.27 -3.44 8.89
N LEU A 32 5.05 -4.19 7.81
CA LEU A 32 3.95 -3.89 6.89
C LEU A 32 2.59 -4.07 7.58
N TYR A 33 2.42 -5.17 8.31
CA TYR A 33 1.20 -5.39 9.09
C TYR A 33 0.92 -4.24 10.05
N ARG A 34 1.94 -3.81 10.78
CA ARG A 34 1.80 -2.73 11.75
C ARG A 34 1.42 -1.41 11.08
N LYS A 35 2.06 -1.08 9.96
CA LYS A 35 1.75 0.15 9.24
C LYS A 35 0.33 0.14 8.68
N MET A 36 -0.13 -0.99 8.16
CA MET A 36 -1.49 -1.11 7.66
C MET A 36 -2.52 -1.06 8.79
N SER A 37 -2.21 -1.69 9.92
CA SER A 37 -3.10 -1.66 11.10
C SER A 37 -3.22 -0.27 11.67
N ALA A 38 -2.21 0.56 11.52
CA ALA A 38 -2.23 1.95 11.97
C ALA A 38 -2.92 2.89 10.96
N GLY A 39 -3.61 2.35 9.97
CA GLY A 39 -4.30 3.14 8.97
C GLY A 39 -3.40 3.70 7.89
N GLY A 40 -2.16 3.21 7.80
CA GLY A 40 -1.22 3.64 6.78
C GLY A 40 -0.57 4.99 7.04
N GLU A 41 -0.80 5.60 8.19
CA GLU A 41 -0.28 6.94 8.48
C GLU A 41 1.23 7.00 8.64
N THR A 42 1.87 5.87 8.90
CA THR A 42 3.32 5.80 9.05
C THR A 42 4.04 5.36 7.77
N PHE A 43 3.32 5.19 6.66
CA PHE A 43 3.97 4.89 5.39
C PHE A 43 4.81 6.07 4.94
N LEU A 44 6.05 5.76 4.52
CA LEU A 44 6.92 6.74 3.91
C LEU A 44 6.56 6.87 2.43
N ILE A 45 6.88 8.02 1.84
CA ILE A 45 6.61 8.26 0.42
C ILE A 45 7.29 7.20 -0.44
N LYS A 46 8.53 6.84 -0.11
CA LYS A 46 9.24 5.80 -0.87
C LYS A 46 8.58 4.44 -0.75
N GLU A 47 7.96 4.15 0.40
CA GLU A 47 7.24 2.90 0.60
C GLU A 47 5.96 2.87 -0.23
N ALA A 48 5.22 3.96 -0.22
CA ALA A 48 4.04 4.09 -1.07
C ALA A 48 4.40 3.94 -2.55
N GLY A 49 5.53 4.51 -2.95
CA GLY A 49 6.04 4.37 -4.32
C GLY A 49 6.37 2.93 -4.66
N ALA A 50 7.07 2.23 -3.76
CA ALA A 50 7.45 0.84 -3.98
C ALA A 50 6.21 -0.07 -4.07
N ILE A 51 5.22 0.15 -3.22
CA ILE A 51 3.96 -0.60 -3.25
C ILE A 51 3.24 -0.34 -4.57
N SER A 52 3.13 0.93 -4.96
CA SER A 52 2.45 1.31 -6.20
C SER A 52 3.10 0.66 -7.41
N GLU A 53 4.42 0.64 -7.44
CA GLU A 53 5.17 0.03 -8.53
C GLU A 53 4.99 -1.47 -8.57
N THR A 54 5.07 -2.13 -7.41
CA THR A 54 4.92 -3.58 -7.30
C THR A 54 3.52 -4.02 -7.71
N LEU A 55 2.50 -3.29 -7.29
CA LEU A 55 1.10 -3.59 -7.62
C LEU A 55 0.68 -3.02 -8.97
N LYS A 56 1.58 -2.34 -9.67
CA LYS A 56 1.32 -1.73 -10.98
C LYS A 56 0.11 -0.81 -10.96
N LEU A 57 0.03 0.00 -9.93
CA LEU A 57 -1.06 0.96 -9.80
C LEU A 57 -0.88 2.11 -10.78
N SER A 58 -1.98 2.59 -11.35
CA SER A 58 -1.97 3.84 -12.12
C SER A 58 -1.78 5.01 -11.15
N SER A 59 -1.43 6.18 -11.68
CA SER A 59 -1.34 7.40 -10.87
C SER A 59 -2.63 7.69 -10.13
N GLU A 60 -3.76 7.47 -10.79
CA GLU A 60 -5.07 7.69 -10.18
C GLU A 60 -5.32 6.69 -9.05
N GLU A 61 -4.99 5.43 -9.25
CA GLU A 61 -5.17 4.41 -8.22
C GLU A 61 -4.28 4.66 -7.02
N ALA A 62 -3.01 4.97 -7.26
CA ALA A 62 -2.07 5.27 -6.20
C ALA A 62 -2.53 6.49 -5.39
N SER A 63 -2.99 7.53 -6.09
CA SER A 63 -3.50 8.73 -5.45
C SER A 63 -4.73 8.43 -4.60
N ALA A 64 -5.66 7.64 -5.14
CA ALA A 64 -6.88 7.28 -4.43
C ALA A 64 -6.60 6.44 -3.17
N ILE A 65 -5.54 5.65 -3.19
CA ILE A 65 -5.16 4.81 -2.04
C ILE A 65 -4.38 5.61 -1.00
N PHE A 66 -3.29 6.26 -1.43
CA PHE A 66 -2.35 6.86 -0.50
C PHE A 66 -2.64 8.31 -0.15
N PHE A 67 -3.38 9.00 -0.98
CA PHE A 67 -3.67 10.42 -0.78
C PHE A 67 -5.17 10.70 -0.86
N SER A 68 -5.99 9.77 -0.37
CA SER A 68 -7.44 9.87 -0.47
C SER A 68 -8.01 11.11 0.22
N HIS A 69 -7.32 11.63 1.22
CA HIS A 69 -7.74 12.83 1.94
C HIS A 69 -7.52 14.12 1.11
N ILE A 70 -6.72 14.03 0.06
CA ILE A 70 -6.41 15.16 -0.81
C ILE A 70 -7.23 15.07 -2.11
N ALA A 71 -7.57 13.87 -2.52
CA ALA A 71 -8.23 13.58 -3.79
C ALA A 71 -9.73 13.85 -3.79
N ALA A 72 -10.21 14.52 -2.80
CA ALA A 72 -11.65 14.79 -2.66
C ALA A 72 -12.20 15.69 -3.77
#